data_561dd9068da99b7563119ac39a5d741e
#
_entry.id   561dd9068da99b7563119ac39a5d741e
#
_cell.length_a   1.000
_cell.length_b   1.000
_cell.length_c   1.000
_cell.angle_alpha   90.00
_cell.angle_beta   90.00
_cell.angle_gamma   90.00
#
_symmetry.space_group_name_H-M   'P 1'
#
loop_
_entity.id
_entity.type
_entity.pdbx_description
1 polymer ?
#
loop_
_entity_poly.entity_id
_entity_poly.type
_entity_poly.pdbx_seq_one_letter_code
_entity_poly.pdbx_strand_id
1 'polypeptide(L)'
;MTFIFTVYLTSSYFGTPEETSSALSLGLTIAGFLIAILAPVTGQRNDKSGRGIFWLGVNTLLLVASMAACFFVAPTPQYLWLGVALISAASVFSEFAYVNYNAVLPRISNPDNIGKISGAGWAAGYIGGILALAVVLWGFVLTPEVLGLTTENALNIRAVALFAAAWCLIFCVPLLVRMRTRERFLPEVLPTRELRFLELGLERFSPARQGGLLASYKALWRTIKRLKMTSPQTLWFLIASAVFRDGLSGIFTFGGILAAGTFGFSTSEVILFGIAGSAVAAAGAILGGYLDDYLGPKAIIVISLVGIILAATPLLFFPEPGVFWVCALLLCLFVGPAQSASRTFLARLADPGTEGELFGLYSTTGRATSFLAPMLFGLCVSIMGAQIWGVLGILIVVVAGLLLLLPVKAPGPLRVRAARREQKRRDKAAQ
;
A
#
# COMPACT_ATOMS: atom_id res chain seq x y z
N MET A 1 -7.21 5.52 11.62
CA MET A 1 -6.97 6.91 12.05
C MET A 1 -7.22 7.91 10.94
N THR A 2 -6.55 7.86 9.80
CA THR A 2 -6.65 8.89 8.74
C THR A 2 -8.09 9.21 8.38
N PHE A 3 -8.92 8.20 8.11
CA PHE A 3 -10.35 8.40 7.78
C PHE A 3 -11.10 9.22 8.83
N ILE A 4 -11.03 8.84 10.10
CA ILE A 4 -11.80 9.52 11.18
C ILE A 4 -11.25 10.91 11.42
N PHE A 5 -9.93 11.07 11.40
CA PHE A 5 -9.31 12.34 11.68
C PHE A 5 -9.42 13.33 10.50
N THR A 6 -9.50 12.86 9.26
CA THR A 6 -9.83 13.74 8.12
C THR A 6 -11.26 14.25 8.22
N VAL A 7 -12.23 13.40 8.60
CA VAL A 7 -13.61 13.82 8.85
C VAL A 7 -13.66 14.84 10.01
N TYR A 8 -12.90 14.62 11.07
CA TYR A 8 -12.79 15.57 12.17
C TYR A 8 -12.26 16.94 11.71
N LEU A 9 -11.18 16.98 10.92
CA LEU A 9 -10.59 18.23 10.42
C LEU A 9 -11.48 18.96 9.40
N THR A 10 -12.38 18.25 8.73
CA THR A 10 -13.34 18.87 7.78
C THR A 10 -14.69 19.20 8.43
N SER A 11 -14.81 19.05 9.75
CA SER A 11 -15.99 19.45 10.49
C SER A 11 -16.08 20.98 10.67
N SER A 12 -17.28 21.45 11.00
CA SER A 12 -17.57 22.88 11.22
C SER A 12 -16.78 23.53 12.37
N TYR A 13 -16.08 22.73 13.18
CA TYR A 13 -15.21 23.26 14.24
C TYR A 13 -14.01 24.05 13.72
N PHE A 14 -13.54 23.77 12.52
CA PHE A 14 -12.29 24.33 11.98
C PHE A 14 -12.50 25.42 10.93
N GLY A 15 -13.70 25.60 10.43
CA GLY A 15 -14.04 26.57 9.40
C GLY A 15 -15.11 26.09 8.44
N THR A 16 -15.20 26.77 7.29
CA THR A 16 -16.12 26.34 6.25
C THR A 16 -15.66 25.02 5.60
N PRO A 17 -16.58 24.20 5.06
CA PRO A 17 -16.22 22.96 4.37
C PRO A 17 -15.21 23.16 3.23
N GLU A 18 -15.30 24.29 2.52
CA GLU A 18 -14.41 24.64 1.42
C GLU A 18 -12.98 24.93 1.92
N GLU A 19 -12.85 25.73 2.97
CA GLU A 19 -11.55 26.08 3.56
C GLU A 19 -10.84 24.86 4.13
N THR A 20 -11.55 24.06 4.92
CA THR A 20 -10.99 22.88 5.59
C THR A 20 -10.60 21.79 4.59
N SER A 21 -11.45 21.55 3.57
CA SER A 21 -11.16 20.59 2.51
C SER A 21 -9.99 21.05 1.64
N SER A 22 -9.90 22.35 1.33
CA SER A 22 -8.79 22.92 0.57
C SER A 22 -7.47 22.82 1.33
N ALA A 23 -7.45 23.17 2.62
CA ALA A 23 -6.26 23.05 3.47
C ALA A 23 -5.77 21.59 3.58
N LEU A 24 -6.70 20.64 3.78
CA LEU A 24 -6.39 19.23 3.86
C LEU A 24 -5.84 18.71 2.53
N SER A 25 -6.47 19.07 1.41
CA SER A 25 -6.02 18.70 0.07
C SER A 25 -4.62 19.24 -0.22
N LEU A 26 -4.33 20.48 0.14
CA LEU A 26 -3.01 21.08 -0.01
C LEU A 26 -1.95 20.32 0.79
N GLY A 27 -2.23 20.01 2.07
CA GLY A 27 -1.32 19.27 2.93
C GLY A 27 -1.01 17.88 2.40
N LEU A 28 -2.04 17.13 1.98
CA LEU A 28 -1.87 15.79 1.40
C LEU A 28 -1.18 15.82 0.04
N THR A 29 -1.38 16.88 -0.75
CA THR A 29 -0.67 17.09 -2.02
C THR A 29 0.82 17.29 -1.77
N ILE A 30 1.19 18.15 -0.82
CA ILE A 30 2.59 18.36 -0.44
C ILE A 30 3.21 17.04 0.07
N ALA A 31 2.49 16.29 0.91
CA ALA A 31 2.94 14.98 1.38
C ALA A 31 3.15 14.02 0.21
N GLY A 32 2.24 13.97 -0.76
CA GLY A 32 2.36 13.17 -1.98
C GLY A 32 3.61 13.51 -2.80
N PHE A 33 3.91 14.79 -2.98
CA PHE A 33 5.15 15.24 -3.63
C PHE A 33 6.40 14.81 -2.86
N LEU A 34 6.42 14.98 -1.54
CA LEU A 34 7.55 14.55 -0.70
C LEU A 34 7.76 13.03 -0.81
N ILE A 35 6.69 12.25 -0.79
CA ILE A 35 6.76 10.79 -0.95
C ILE A 35 7.30 10.45 -2.34
N ALA A 36 6.75 11.02 -3.39
CA ALA A 36 7.17 10.75 -4.77
C ALA A 36 8.65 11.04 -4.99
N ILE A 37 9.16 12.09 -4.38
CA ILE A 37 10.56 12.48 -4.48
C ILE A 37 11.44 11.60 -3.58
N LEU A 38 11.10 11.40 -2.31
CA LEU A 38 12.00 10.84 -1.31
C LEU A 38 11.93 9.31 -1.16
N ALA A 39 10.79 8.67 -1.49
CA ALA A 39 10.62 7.23 -1.29
C ALA A 39 11.68 6.37 -2.01
N PRO A 40 12.02 6.59 -3.30
CA PRO A 40 13.02 5.76 -3.96
C PRO A 40 14.44 6.03 -3.43
N VAL A 41 14.70 7.26 -2.99
CA VAL A 41 16.01 7.63 -2.41
C VAL A 41 16.20 7.00 -1.03
N THR A 42 15.15 6.99 -0.19
CA THR A 42 15.19 6.34 1.12
C THR A 42 15.37 4.83 0.99
N GLY A 43 14.61 4.18 0.08
CA GLY A 43 14.76 2.76 -0.22
C GLY A 43 16.18 2.40 -0.63
N GLN A 44 16.74 3.12 -1.63
CA GLN A 44 18.11 2.89 -2.11
C GLN A 44 19.19 3.08 -1.03
N ARG A 45 19.03 4.12 -0.19
CA ARG A 45 19.97 4.37 0.92
C ARG A 45 19.91 3.27 1.97
N ASN A 46 18.71 2.78 2.27
CA ASN A 46 18.51 1.73 3.25
C ASN A 46 19.12 0.41 2.79
N ASP A 47 18.98 0.07 1.49
CA ASP A 47 19.63 -1.10 0.90
C ASP A 47 21.17 -1.00 0.98
N LYS A 48 21.72 0.14 0.59
CA LYS A 48 23.19 0.36 0.62
C LYS A 48 23.77 0.33 2.02
N SER A 49 23.02 0.80 3.02
CA SER A 49 23.47 0.83 4.41
C SER A 49 23.26 -0.48 5.16
N GLY A 50 22.48 -1.42 4.61
CA GLY A 50 22.03 -2.63 5.30
C GLY A 50 21.12 -2.36 6.52
N ARG A 51 20.67 -1.12 6.72
CA ARG A 51 19.93 -0.67 7.91
C ARG A 51 18.41 -0.54 7.66
N GLY A 52 17.85 -1.34 6.78
CA GLY A 52 16.42 -1.28 6.44
C GLY A 52 15.49 -1.43 7.65
N ILE A 53 15.79 -2.35 8.56
CA ILE A 53 15.00 -2.57 9.79
C ILE A 53 15.12 -1.40 10.77
N PHE A 54 16.31 -0.81 10.89
CA PHE A 54 16.49 0.40 11.72
C PHE A 54 15.62 1.55 11.20
N TRP A 55 15.64 1.81 9.89
CA TRP A 55 14.83 2.88 9.29
C TRP A 55 13.33 2.56 9.30
N LEU A 56 12.94 1.29 9.19
CA LEU A 56 11.57 0.86 9.44
C LEU A 56 11.12 1.28 10.85
N GLY A 57 11.95 1.00 11.87
CA GLY A 57 11.68 1.39 13.26
C GLY A 57 11.59 2.90 13.45
N VAL A 58 12.54 3.66 12.90
CA VAL A 58 12.54 5.15 12.99
C VAL A 58 11.28 5.73 12.35
N ASN A 59 10.95 5.33 11.11
CA ASN A 59 9.76 5.84 10.44
C ASN A 59 8.46 5.43 11.13
N THR A 60 8.40 4.21 11.69
CA THR A 60 7.24 3.77 12.49
C THR A 60 7.10 4.61 13.77
N LEU A 61 8.19 4.91 14.47
CA LEU A 61 8.13 5.78 15.67
C LEU A 61 7.71 7.22 15.33
N LEU A 62 8.21 7.78 14.23
CA LEU A 62 7.79 9.10 13.75
C LEU A 62 6.32 9.11 13.33
N LEU A 63 5.84 8.06 12.70
CA LEU A 63 4.43 7.85 12.39
C LEU A 63 3.59 7.83 13.68
N VAL A 64 3.96 7.00 14.65
CA VAL A 64 3.27 6.89 15.94
C VAL A 64 3.26 8.23 16.69
N ALA A 65 4.38 8.94 16.70
CA ALA A 65 4.48 10.26 17.32
C ALA A 65 3.57 11.28 16.64
N SER A 66 3.54 11.30 15.29
CA SER A 66 2.64 12.17 14.53
C SER A 66 1.17 11.85 14.80
N MET A 67 0.82 10.55 14.89
CA MET A 67 -0.53 10.11 15.24
C MET A 67 -0.91 10.53 16.67
N ALA A 68 -0.03 10.30 17.64
CA ALA A 68 -0.28 10.69 19.05
C ALA A 68 -0.40 12.21 19.19
N ALA A 69 0.40 12.98 18.47
CA ALA A 69 0.34 14.45 18.48
C ALA A 69 -1.00 15.00 17.96
N CYS A 70 -1.74 14.25 17.13
CA CYS A 70 -3.09 14.62 16.70
C CYS A 70 -4.07 14.76 17.88
N PHE A 71 -3.79 14.14 19.03
CA PHE A 71 -4.57 14.34 20.27
C PHE A 71 -4.64 15.80 20.72
N PHE A 72 -3.59 16.57 20.46
CA PHE A 72 -3.51 18.00 20.87
C PHE A 72 -4.24 18.94 19.92
N VAL A 73 -4.80 18.46 18.81
CA VAL A 73 -5.58 19.26 17.87
C VAL A 73 -6.97 19.53 18.46
N ALA A 74 -7.13 20.65 19.11
CA ALA A 74 -8.41 21.07 19.69
C ALA A 74 -9.41 21.53 18.59
N PRO A 75 -10.75 21.42 18.81
CA PRO A 75 -11.78 21.78 17.83
C PRO A 75 -11.95 23.31 17.71
N THR A 76 -10.91 23.97 17.21
CA THR A 76 -10.90 25.43 16.96
C THR A 76 -10.15 25.73 15.66
N PRO A 77 -10.50 26.78 14.92
CA PRO A 77 -9.88 27.11 13.62
C PRO A 77 -8.35 27.24 13.66
N GLN A 78 -7.80 27.67 14.80
CA GLN A 78 -6.35 27.86 14.98
C GLN A 78 -5.54 26.55 14.82
N TYR A 79 -6.15 25.39 15.14
CA TYR A 79 -5.49 24.10 15.07
C TYR A 79 -5.63 23.38 13.71
N LEU A 80 -6.36 23.96 12.74
CA LEU A 80 -6.55 23.34 11.42
C LEU A 80 -5.21 22.99 10.77
N TRP A 81 -4.32 23.95 10.65
CA TRP A 81 -3.03 23.75 9.98
C TRP A 81 -2.10 22.80 10.74
N LEU A 82 -2.18 22.79 12.08
CA LEU A 82 -1.46 21.78 12.88
C LEU A 82 -1.98 20.37 12.57
N GLY A 83 -3.30 20.18 12.53
CA GLY A 83 -3.91 18.90 12.19
C GLY A 83 -3.54 18.44 10.78
N VAL A 84 -3.62 19.33 9.79
CA VAL A 84 -3.22 19.08 8.40
C VAL A 84 -1.74 18.69 8.32
N ALA A 85 -0.85 19.42 9.01
CA ALA A 85 0.58 19.11 9.03
C ALA A 85 0.87 17.75 9.65
N LEU A 86 0.21 17.39 10.76
CA LEU A 86 0.40 16.11 11.45
C LEU A 86 -0.09 14.93 10.61
N ILE A 87 -1.27 15.03 9.95
CA ILE A 87 -1.76 13.99 9.04
C ILE A 87 -0.81 13.84 7.84
N SER A 88 -0.36 14.94 7.27
CA SER A 88 0.57 14.95 6.14
C SER A 88 1.90 14.30 6.52
N ALA A 89 2.46 14.62 7.69
CA ALA A 89 3.67 13.99 8.23
C ALA A 89 3.45 12.49 8.47
N ALA A 90 2.33 12.11 9.08
CA ALA A 90 1.98 10.71 9.30
C ALA A 90 1.90 9.93 7.97
N SER A 91 1.33 10.53 6.91
CA SER A 91 1.27 9.93 5.57
C SER A 91 2.67 9.71 4.98
N VAL A 92 3.58 10.68 5.12
CA VAL A 92 4.98 10.56 4.64
C VAL A 92 5.72 9.44 5.39
N PHE A 93 5.67 9.44 6.72
CA PHE A 93 6.36 8.42 7.52
C PHE A 93 5.78 7.03 7.33
N SER A 94 4.46 6.92 7.17
CA SER A 94 3.78 5.67 6.83
C SER A 94 4.29 5.09 5.52
N GLU A 95 4.43 5.92 4.48
CA GLU A 95 4.92 5.46 3.18
C GLU A 95 6.39 5.03 3.23
N PHE A 96 7.24 5.77 3.96
CA PHE A 96 8.64 5.36 4.14
C PHE A 96 8.77 4.07 4.97
N ALA A 97 7.92 3.88 5.98
CA ALA A 97 7.84 2.62 6.71
C ALA A 97 7.37 1.49 5.78
N TYR A 98 6.36 1.74 4.93
CA TYR A 98 5.81 0.77 3.97
C TYR A 98 6.85 0.30 2.94
N VAL A 99 7.70 1.20 2.41
CA VAL A 99 8.81 0.85 1.52
C VAL A 99 9.75 -0.16 2.20
N ASN A 100 10.18 0.13 3.43
CA ASN A 100 11.08 -0.75 4.18
C ASN A 100 10.39 -2.06 4.61
N TYR A 101 9.12 -2.01 4.99
CA TYR A 101 8.32 -3.19 5.33
C TYR A 101 8.22 -4.15 4.15
N ASN A 102 7.94 -3.64 2.95
CA ASN A 102 7.85 -4.48 1.76
C ASN A 102 9.20 -5.09 1.36
N ALA A 103 10.32 -4.38 1.59
CA ALA A 103 11.67 -4.90 1.35
C ALA A 103 12.05 -6.07 2.29
N VAL A 104 11.31 -6.27 3.39
CA VAL A 104 11.48 -7.44 4.27
C VAL A 104 10.89 -8.71 3.65
N LEU A 105 9.86 -8.61 2.80
CA LEU A 105 9.13 -9.76 2.27
C LEU A 105 10.05 -10.82 1.61
N PRO A 106 10.99 -10.49 0.71
CA PRO A 106 11.91 -11.48 0.14
C PRO A 106 12.84 -12.13 1.17
N ARG A 107 13.13 -11.43 2.28
CA ARG A 107 14.04 -11.91 3.34
C ARG A 107 13.40 -12.92 4.29
N ILE A 108 12.06 -12.90 4.40
CA ILE A 108 11.30 -13.80 5.29
C ILE A 108 10.59 -14.92 4.55
N SER A 109 10.67 -14.92 3.23
CA SER A 109 9.98 -15.88 2.34
C SER A 109 10.96 -16.59 1.41
N ASN A 110 10.47 -17.65 0.79
CA ASN A 110 11.13 -18.33 -0.29
C ASN A 110 10.23 -18.28 -1.54
N PRO A 111 10.76 -18.61 -2.74
CA PRO A 111 9.97 -18.60 -3.97
C PRO A 111 8.66 -19.42 -3.92
N ASP A 112 8.59 -20.43 -3.02
CA ASP A 112 7.44 -21.34 -2.90
C ASP A 112 6.35 -20.86 -1.93
N ASN A 113 6.64 -19.87 -1.07
CA ASN A 113 5.71 -19.40 -0.03
C ASN A 113 5.53 -17.90 0.02
N ILE A 114 6.18 -17.16 -0.88
CA ILE A 114 6.12 -15.69 -0.88
C ILE A 114 4.69 -15.17 -1.10
N GLY A 115 3.89 -15.87 -1.92
CA GLY A 115 2.49 -15.56 -2.14
C GLY A 115 1.67 -15.72 -0.86
N LYS A 116 1.84 -16.86 -0.17
CA LYS A 116 1.15 -17.15 1.11
C LYS A 116 1.49 -16.09 2.17
N ILE A 117 2.77 -15.75 2.32
CA ILE A 117 3.22 -14.77 3.31
C ILE A 117 2.70 -13.37 2.95
N SER A 118 2.72 -13.00 1.68
CA SER A 118 2.17 -11.73 1.19
C SER A 118 0.66 -11.65 1.42
N GLY A 119 -0.08 -12.69 1.05
CA GLY A 119 -1.53 -12.77 1.22
C GLY A 119 -1.95 -12.73 2.69
N ALA A 120 -1.27 -13.49 3.54
CA ALA A 120 -1.50 -13.47 4.99
C ALA A 120 -1.21 -12.08 5.59
N GLY A 121 -0.16 -11.39 5.11
CA GLY A 121 0.14 -10.02 5.56
C GLY A 121 -0.97 -9.02 5.19
N TRP A 122 -1.52 -9.11 3.99
CA TRP A 122 -2.66 -8.29 3.56
C TRP A 122 -3.93 -8.61 4.35
N ALA A 123 -4.24 -9.90 4.53
CA ALA A 123 -5.39 -10.35 5.31
C ALA A 123 -5.30 -9.87 6.76
N ALA A 124 -4.14 -10.00 7.40
CA ALA A 124 -3.90 -9.49 8.75
C ALA A 124 -4.12 -7.96 8.83
N GLY A 125 -3.73 -7.21 7.78
CA GLY A 125 -4.01 -5.79 7.68
C GLY A 125 -5.51 -5.46 7.63
N TYR A 126 -6.28 -6.18 6.83
CA TYR A 126 -7.74 -6.02 6.78
C TYR A 126 -8.41 -6.40 8.11
N ILE A 127 -8.05 -7.54 8.68
CA ILE A 127 -8.60 -7.99 9.99
C ILE A 127 -8.24 -6.99 11.09
N GLY A 128 -6.99 -6.54 11.16
CA GLY A 128 -6.56 -5.54 12.12
C GLY A 128 -7.28 -4.21 11.95
N GLY A 129 -7.55 -3.81 10.71
CA GLY A 129 -8.34 -2.62 10.38
C GLY A 129 -9.79 -2.71 10.84
N ILE A 130 -10.46 -3.87 10.61
CA ILE A 130 -11.82 -4.12 11.07
C ILE A 130 -11.90 -4.06 12.61
N LEU A 131 -11.00 -4.75 13.28
CA LEU A 131 -10.96 -4.77 14.76
C LEU A 131 -10.72 -3.36 15.32
N ALA A 132 -9.78 -2.61 14.76
CA ALA A 132 -9.53 -1.24 15.16
C ALA A 132 -10.75 -0.34 14.93
N LEU A 133 -11.41 -0.44 13.77
CA LEU A 133 -12.63 0.31 13.48
C LEU A 133 -13.78 -0.05 14.41
N ALA A 134 -13.96 -1.33 14.71
CA ALA A 134 -14.99 -1.78 15.65
C ALA A 134 -14.75 -1.21 17.05
N VAL A 135 -13.52 -1.26 17.55
CA VAL A 135 -13.17 -0.66 18.84
C VAL A 135 -13.41 0.85 18.85
N VAL A 136 -13.03 1.55 17.76
CA VAL A 136 -13.25 3.00 17.65
C VAL A 136 -14.75 3.32 17.59
N LEU A 137 -15.49 2.59 16.78
CA LEU A 137 -16.94 2.82 16.63
C LEU A 137 -17.66 2.62 17.96
N TRP A 138 -17.46 1.49 18.60
CA TRP A 138 -18.15 1.21 19.86
C TRP A 138 -17.60 2.01 21.03
N GLY A 139 -16.30 1.96 21.26
CA GLY A 139 -15.70 2.55 22.46
C GLY A 139 -15.60 4.07 22.43
N PHE A 140 -15.36 4.68 21.25
CA PHE A 140 -15.06 6.12 21.18
C PHE A 140 -16.21 6.94 20.58
N VAL A 141 -17.05 6.32 19.72
CA VAL A 141 -18.11 7.07 19.01
C VAL A 141 -19.48 6.80 19.61
N LEU A 142 -19.88 5.52 19.77
CA LEU A 142 -21.22 5.18 20.23
C LEU A 142 -21.37 5.19 21.76
N THR A 143 -20.36 4.74 22.49
CA THR A 143 -20.38 4.65 23.96
C THR A 143 -19.12 5.23 24.60
N PRO A 144 -18.77 6.51 24.34
CA PRO A 144 -17.53 7.10 24.87
C PRO A 144 -17.50 7.11 26.41
N GLU A 145 -18.66 7.14 27.06
CA GLU A 145 -18.81 7.14 28.51
C GLU A 145 -18.24 5.86 29.17
N VAL A 146 -18.30 4.72 28.48
CA VAL A 146 -17.71 3.45 28.96
C VAL A 146 -16.20 3.57 29.16
N LEU A 147 -15.54 4.42 28.36
CA LEU A 147 -14.11 4.73 28.50
C LEU A 147 -13.85 5.98 29.36
N GLY A 148 -14.88 6.54 29.98
CA GLY A 148 -14.78 7.79 30.74
C GLY A 148 -14.48 9.02 29.88
N LEU A 149 -14.76 8.94 28.58
CA LEU A 149 -14.53 10.04 27.63
C LEU A 149 -15.80 10.88 27.48
N THR A 150 -15.61 12.19 27.45
CA THR A 150 -16.68 13.15 27.15
C THR A 150 -16.65 13.53 25.66
N THR A 151 -17.78 13.97 25.13
CA THR A 151 -17.87 14.54 23.79
C THR A 151 -17.47 16.03 23.76
N GLU A 152 -17.27 16.62 24.95
CA GLU A 152 -16.83 18.00 25.08
C GLU A 152 -15.45 18.19 24.42
N ASN A 153 -15.28 19.27 23.71
CA ASN A 153 -14.07 19.57 22.94
C ASN A 153 -13.61 18.42 22.03
N ALA A 154 -14.55 17.60 21.55
CA ALA A 154 -14.29 16.41 20.73
C ALA A 154 -13.23 15.45 21.34
N LEU A 155 -13.18 15.35 22.68
CA LEU A 155 -12.17 14.57 23.39
C LEU A 155 -12.21 13.11 22.97
N ASN A 156 -13.41 12.54 22.78
CA ASN A 156 -13.61 11.18 22.30
C ASN A 156 -12.95 10.94 20.92
N ILE A 157 -13.10 11.87 19.98
CA ILE A 157 -12.48 11.77 18.62
C ILE A 157 -10.96 11.98 18.70
N ARG A 158 -10.51 12.92 19.52
CA ARG A 158 -9.07 13.16 19.73
C ARG A 158 -8.39 11.95 20.38
N ALA A 159 -9.06 11.26 21.30
CA ALA A 159 -8.56 10.06 21.94
C ALA A 159 -8.40 8.88 20.95
N VAL A 160 -9.15 8.84 19.83
CA VAL A 160 -8.94 7.88 18.74
C VAL A 160 -7.51 7.96 18.19
N ALA A 161 -6.90 9.15 18.17
CA ALA A 161 -5.54 9.33 17.70
C ALA A 161 -4.52 8.59 18.59
N LEU A 162 -4.70 8.67 19.91
CA LEU A 162 -3.87 7.93 20.89
C LEU A 162 -4.09 6.42 20.78
N PHE A 163 -5.34 5.98 20.66
CA PHE A 163 -5.66 4.57 20.44
C PHE A 163 -4.98 4.05 19.16
N ALA A 164 -5.10 4.77 18.05
CA ALA A 164 -4.50 4.35 16.79
C ALA A 164 -2.97 4.32 16.84
N ALA A 165 -2.35 5.27 17.56
CA ALA A 165 -0.90 5.29 17.82
C ALA A 165 -0.46 4.07 18.65
N ALA A 166 -1.17 3.77 19.73
CA ALA A 166 -0.91 2.59 20.56
C ALA A 166 -1.13 1.28 19.80
N TRP A 167 -2.22 1.18 19.03
CA TRP A 167 -2.51 0.04 18.15
C TRP A 167 -1.37 -0.22 17.17
N CYS A 168 -0.93 0.82 16.46
CA CYS A 168 0.19 0.73 15.53
C CYS A 168 1.47 0.25 16.26
N LEU A 169 1.79 0.83 17.40
CA LEU A 169 3.00 0.50 18.16
C LEU A 169 2.98 -0.96 18.63
N ILE A 170 1.88 -1.41 19.25
CA ILE A 170 1.74 -2.78 19.77
C ILE A 170 1.98 -3.82 18.68
N PHE A 171 1.41 -3.65 17.49
CA PHE A 171 1.55 -4.63 16.42
C PHE A 171 2.84 -4.49 15.61
N CYS A 172 3.53 -3.33 15.63
CA CYS A 172 4.81 -3.17 14.96
C CYS A 172 6.00 -3.64 15.82
N VAL A 173 5.94 -3.51 17.16
CA VAL A 173 7.05 -3.88 18.06
C VAL A 173 7.51 -5.33 17.90
N PRO A 174 6.64 -6.37 17.85
CA PRO A 174 7.07 -7.75 17.68
C PRO A 174 7.88 -7.97 16.40
N LEU A 175 7.46 -7.34 15.30
CA LEU A 175 8.19 -7.41 14.03
C LEU A 175 9.58 -6.78 14.16
N LEU A 176 9.65 -5.56 14.70
CA LEU A 176 10.90 -4.81 14.84
C LEU A 176 11.91 -5.53 15.72
N VAL A 177 11.45 -6.07 16.86
CA VAL A 177 12.30 -6.81 17.80
C VAL A 177 12.84 -8.09 17.15
N ARG A 178 11.95 -8.90 16.54
CA ARG A 178 12.34 -10.18 15.94
C ARG A 178 13.28 -10.02 14.75
N MET A 179 13.05 -9.01 13.91
CA MET A 179 13.91 -8.74 12.75
C MET A 179 15.28 -8.18 13.17
N ARG A 180 15.32 -7.29 14.18
CA ARG A 180 16.58 -6.77 14.72
C ARG A 180 17.44 -7.87 15.32
N THR A 181 16.83 -8.83 16.02
CA THR A 181 17.54 -10.00 16.57
C THR A 181 18.11 -10.84 15.42
N ARG A 182 17.32 -11.09 14.36
CA ARG A 182 17.75 -11.89 13.22
C ARG A 182 18.93 -11.24 12.46
N GLU A 183 18.93 -9.91 12.30
CA GLU A 183 20.05 -9.19 11.68
C GLU A 183 21.36 -9.33 12.48
N ARG A 184 21.29 -9.47 13.82
CA ARG A 184 22.47 -9.67 14.67
C ARG A 184 23.06 -11.08 14.59
N PHE A 185 22.25 -12.09 14.29
CA PHE A 185 22.66 -13.49 14.26
C PHE A 185 22.95 -14.04 12.87
N LEU A 186 22.56 -13.34 11.81
CA LEU A 186 23.06 -13.65 10.48
C LEU A 186 24.46 -13.08 10.38
N PRO A 187 25.52 -13.92 10.12
CA PRO A 187 26.81 -13.40 9.70
C PRO A 187 26.55 -12.48 8.52
N GLU A 188 27.31 -11.38 8.46
CA GLU A 188 27.33 -10.49 7.32
C GLU A 188 27.52 -11.37 6.06
N VAL A 189 26.41 -11.79 5.48
CA VAL A 189 26.42 -12.38 4.14
C VAL A 189 26.84 -11.21 3.29
N LEU A 190 28.12 -11.13 2.98
CA LEU A 190 28.65 -10.22 2.00
C LEU A 190 27.67 -10.20 0.84
N PRO A 191 27.12 -9.04 0.46
CA PRO A 191 26.14 -8.98 -0.61
C PRO A 191 26.73 -9.79 -1.77
N THR A 192 25.96 -10.71 -2.30
CA THR A 192 26.36 -11.70 -3.33
C THR A 192 27.07 -11.00 -4.51
N ARG A 193 26.93 -9.71 -4.58
CA ARG A 193 27.56 -8.78 -5.49
C ARG A 193 29.05 -8.56 -5.18
N GLU A 194 29.46 -8.49 -3.91
CA GLU A 194 30.87 -8.37 -3.51
C GLU A 194 31.63 -9.68 -3.74
N LEU A 195 31.01 -10.81 -3.45
CA LEU A 195 31.57 -12.14 -3.80
C LEU A 195 31.77 -12.28 -5.31
N ARG A 196 30.80 -11.85 -6.12
CA ARG A 196 30.89 -11.90 -7.59
C ARG A 196 31.90 -10.90 -8.15
N PHE A 197 32.14 -9.77 -7.48
CA PHE A 197 33.18 -8.79 -7.85
C PHE A 197 34.57 -9.23 -7.42
N LEU A 198 34.71 -9.91 -6.28
CA LEU A 198 35.95 -10.55 -5.84
C LEU A 198 36.34 -11.69 -6.79
N GLU A 199 35.39 -12.53 -7.22
CA GLU A 199 35.62 -13.59 -8.21
C GLU A 199 36.00 -13.06 -9.61
N LEU A 200 35.52 -11.86 -9.98
CA LEU A 200 35.81 -11.24 -11.28
C LEU A 200 37.00 -10.30 -11.28
N GLY A 201 37.72 -10.16 -10.15
CA GLY A 201 38.91 -9.30 -10.06
C GLY A 201 38.66 -7.79 -10.28
N LEU A 202 37.39 -7.38 -10.15
CA LEU A 202 36.98 -5.98 -10.37
C LEU A 202 36.99 -5.19 -9.07
N GLU A 203 38.17 -5.04 -8.49
CA GLU A 203 38.41 -4.35 -7.21
C GLU A 203 38.14 -2.82 -7.18
N ARG A 204 37.40 -2.26 -8.11
CA ARG A 204 37.21 -0.80 -8.21
C ARG A 204 35.78 -0.31 -7.97
N PHE A 205 35.06 -0.89 -7.03
CA PHE A 205 33.87 -0.22 -6.49
C PHE A 205 33.92 -0.15 -4.97
N SER A 206 34.75 0.79 -4.48
CA SER A 206 34.66 1.29 -3.11
C SER A 206 33.20 1.57 -2.73
N PRO A 207 32.77 1.26 -1.48
CA PRO A 207 31.48 1.70 -0.98
C PRO A 207 31.41 3.21 -1.19
N ALA A 208 30.55 3.62 -2.13
CA ALA A 208 30.44 5.03 -2.49
C ALA A 208 30.13 5.81 -1.22
N ARG A 209 31.06 6.68 -0.81
CA ARG A 209 30.83 7.73 0.20
C ARG A 209 29.41 8.21 0.06
N GLN A 210 28.68 8.30 1.15
CA GLN A 210 27.30 8.78 1.21
C GLN A 210 27.23 10.13 0.49
N GLY A 211 26.98 10.10 -0.80
CA GLY A 211 26.77 11.27 -1.62
C GLY A 211 25.50 11.98 -1.17
N GLY A 212 25.43 13.30 -1.31
CA GLY A 212 24.23 14.09 -1.02
C GLY A 212 22.99 13.56 -1.79
N LEU A 213 21.82 14.15 -1.56
CA LEU A 213 20.55 13.80 -2.23
C LEU A 213 20.72 13.73 -3.75
N LEU A 214 21.40 14.70 -4.35
CA LEU A 214 21.69 14.74 -5.80
C LEU A 214 22.43 13.49 -6.31
N ALA A 215 23.38 12.96 -5.55
CA ALA A 215 24.10 11.73 -5.91
C ALA A 215 23.16 10.51 -5.88
N SER A 216 22.20 10.49 -4.94
CA SER A 216 21.18 9.45 -4.87
C SER A 216 20.22 9.51 -6.07
N TYR A 217 19.80 10.70 -6.51
CA TYR A 217 18.98 10.85 -7.73
C TYR A 217 19.73 10.45 -8.99
N LYS A 218 21.01 10.83 -9.09
CA LYS A 218 21.84 10.39 -10.22
C LYS A 218 22.01 8.87 -10.24
N ALA A 219 22.12 8.24 -9.08
CA ALA A 219 22.16 6.79 -8.97
C ALA A 219 20.82 6.16 -9.34
N LEU A 220 19.70 6.72 -8.89
CA LEU A 220 18.36 6.27 -9.24
C LEU A 220 18.10 6.36 -10.75
N TRP A 221 18.48 7.47 -11.39
CA TRP A 221 18.40 7.63 -12.83
C TRP A 221 19.21 6.58 -13.58
N ARG A 222 20.41 6.26 -13.07
CA ARG A 222 21.23 5.16 -13.60
C ARG A 222 20.52 3.81 -13.44
N THR A 223 19.85 3.58 -12.32
CA THR A 223 19.07 2.36 -12.09
C THR A 223 17.92 2.25 -13.07
N ILE A 224 17.16 3.33 -13.31
CA ILE A 224 16.09 3.36 -14.32
C ILE A 224 16.66 3.07 -15.72
N LYS A 225 17.77 3.71 -16.10
CA LYS A 225 18.45 3.41 -17.37
C LYS A 225 18.91 1.95 -17.44
N ARG A 226 19.48 1.43 -16.36
CA ARG A 226 19.90 0.03 -16.28
C ARG A 226 18.71 -0.90 -16.42
N LEU A 227 17.62 -0.68 -15.68
CA LEU A 227 16.39 -1.47 -15.78
C LEU A 227 15.82 -1.47 -17.20
N LYS A 228 15.85 -0.31 -17.87
CA LYS A 228 15.41 -0.22 -19.28
C LYS A 228 16.25 -1.14 -20.19
N MET A 229 17.55 -1.27 -19.94
CA MET A 229 18.47 -2.05 -20.78
C MET A 229 18.55 -3.52 -20.37
N THR A 230 18.55 -3.81 -19.07
CA THR A 230 18.78 -5.17 -18.53
C THR A 230 17.50 -5.90 -18.18
N SER A 231 16.47 -5.18 -17.72
CA SER A 231 15.21 -5.76 -17.23
C SER A 231 14.00 -4.87 -17.60
N PRO A 232 13.74 -4.66 -18.89
CA PRO A 232 12.63 -3.79 -19.33
C PRO A 232 11.27 -4.25 -18.79
N GLN A 233 11.13 -5.54 -18.49
CA GLN A 233 9.93 -6.11 -17.91
C GLN A 233 9.62 -5.57 -16.50
N THR A 234 10.66 -5.29 -15.70
CA THR A 234 10.51 -4.67 -14.36
C THR A 234 9.97 -3.24 -14.50
N LEU A 235 10.49 -2.47 -15.44
CA LEU A 235 10.03 -1.10 -15.68
C LEU A 235 8.58 -1.09 -16.18
N TRP A 236 8.24 -1.96 -17.13
CA TRP A 236 6.87 -2.12 -17.62
C TRP A 236 5.91 -2.55 -16.52
N PHE A 237 6.33 -3.45 -15.65
CA PHE A 237 5.53 -3.86 -14.49
C PHE A 237 5.29 -2.69 -13.53
N LEU A 238 6.31 -1.87 -13.24
CA LEU A 238 6.15 -0.68 -12.40
C LEU A 238 5.08 0.28 -12.95
N ILE A 239 5.09 0.52 -14.28
CA ILE A 239 4.08 1.36 -14.93
C ILE A 239 2.69 0.71 -14.89
N ALA A 240 2.57 -0.54 -15.31
CA ALA A 240 1.30 -1.27 -15.29
C ALA A 240 0.71 -1.35 -13.87
N SER A 241 1.55 -1.67 -12.87
CA SER A 241 1.12 -1.76 -11.48
C SER A 241 0.70 -0.41 -10.91
N ALA A 242 1.34 0.67 -11.29
CA ALA A 242 0.94 2.00 -10.87
C ALA A 242 -0.50 2.31 -11.32
N VAL A 243 -0.81 2.04 -12.59
CA VAL A 243 -2.13 2.30 -13.17
C VAL A 243 -3.21 1.42 -12.54
N PHE A 244 -3.05 0.08 -12.52
CA PHE A 244 -4.12 -0.74 -11.98
C PHE A 244 -4.31 -0.56 -10.46
N ARG A 245 -3.25 -0.28 -9.70
CA ARG A 245 -3.35 0.00 -8.25
C ARG A 245 -4.12 1.27 -7.96
N ASP A 246 -4.01 2.27 -8.80
CA ASP A 246 -4.84 3.48 -8.68
C ASP A 246 -6.32 3.15 -8.89
N GLY A 247 -6.65 2.34 -9.91
CA GLY A 247 -8.01 1.80 -10.09
C GLY A 247 -8.51 1.01 -8.87
N LEU A 248 -7.66 0.15 -8.28
CA LEU A 248 -8.01 -0.59 -7.05
C LEU A 248 -8.25 0.35 -5.86
N SER A 249 -7.46 1.41 -5.72
CA SER A 249 -7.66 2.44 -4.70
C SER A 249 -8.98 3.19 -4.91
N GLY A 250 -9.31 3.49 -6.18
CA GLY A 250 -10.56 4.12 -6.58
C GLY A 250 -11.80 3.33 -6.15
N ILE A 251 -11.77 2.01 -6.23
CA ILE A 251 -12.89 1.14 -5.79
C ILE A 251 -13.22 1.40 -4.30
N PHE A 252 -12.22 1.45 -3.43
CA PHE A 252 -12.45 1.73 -2.01
C PHE A 252 -12.84 3.18 -1.74
N THR A 253 -12.23 4.12 -2.44
CA THR A 253 -12.49 5.56 -2.24
C THR A 253 -13.90 5.93 -2.67
N PHE A 254 -14.31 5.48 -3.84
CA PHE A 254 -15.60 5.87 -4.43
C PHE A 254 -16.73 4.89 -4.11
N GLY A 255 -16.44 3.67 -3.63
CA GLY A 255 -17.44 2.69 -3.27
C GLY A 255 -18.41 3.20 -2.18
N GLY A 256 -17.90 3.84 -1.13
CA GLY A 256 -18.73 4.48 -0.10
C GLY A 256 -19.54 5.67 -0.61
N ILE A 257 -18.95 6.47 -1.50
CA ILE A 257 -19.64 7.62 -2.12
C ILE A 257 -20.80 7.14 -3.00
N LEU A 258 -20.61 6.09 -3.80
CA LEU A 258 -21.65 5.48 -4.61
C LEU A 258 -22.74 4.85 -3.75
N ALA A 259 -22.36 4.13 -2.69
CA ALA A 259 -23.31 3.51 -1.76
C ALA A 259 -24.28 4.54 -1.17
N ALA A 260 -23.76 5.66 -0.67
CA ALA A 260 -24.58 6.72 -0.10
C ALA A 260 -25.31 7.55 -1.17
N GLY A 261 -24.61 8.00 -2.21
CA GLY A 261 -25.14 8.98 -3.17
C GLY A 261 -26.02 8.36 -4.25
N THR A 262 -25.66 7.18 -4.77
CA THR A 262 -26.41 6.53 -5.87
C THR A 262 -27.43 5.53 -5.35
N PHE A 263 -27.03 4.73 -4.34
CA PHE A 263 -27.87 3.63 -3.84
C PHE A 263 -28.64 3.98 -2.55
N GLY A 264 -28.47 5.20 -2.02
CA GLY A 264 -29.24 5.71 -0.89
C GLY A 264 -28.95 5.03 0.45
N PHE A 265 -27.78 4.41 0.61
CA PHE A 265 -27.40 3.74 1.84
C PHE A 265 -27.24 4.75 2.99
N SER A 266 -27.78 4.39 4.14
CA SER A 266 -27.51 5.12 5.38
C SER A 266 -26.04 5.01 5.78
N THR A 267 -25.58 5.93 6.62
CA THR A 267 -24.20 5.89 7.16
C THR A 267 -23.87 4.55 7.83
N SER A 268 -24.84 3.96 8.54
CA SER A 268 -24.69 2.66 9.19
C SER A 268 -24.49 1.53 8.18
N GLU A 269 -25.26 1.53 7.09
CA GLU A 269 -25.13 0.53 6.01
C GLU A 269 -23.80 0.68 5.27
N VAL A 270 -23.32 1.90 5.04
CA VAL A 270 -21.98 2.13 4.45
C VAL A 270 -20.87 1.59 5.34
N ILE A 271 -20.98 1.77 6.67
CA ILE A 271 -20.02 1.22 7.63
C ILE A 271 -20.07 -0.30 7.64
N LEU A 272 -21.27 -0.89 7.69
CA LEU A 272 -21.47 -2.34 7.64
C LEU A 272 -20.91 -2.94 6.35
N PHE A 273 -21.14 -2.27 5.21
CA PHE A 273 -20.55 -2.64 3.92
C PHE A 273 -19.02 -2.59 3.97
N GLY A 274 -18.44 -1.55 4.57
CA GLY A 274 -16.99 -1.43 4.74
C GLY A 274 -16.37 -2.58 5.56
N ILE A 275 -17.06 -3.01 6.62
CA ILE A 275 -16.66 -4.17 7.45
C ILE A 275 -16.75 -5.47 6.63
N ALA A 276 -17.92 -5.71 5.99
CA ALA A 276 -18.16 -6.90 5.17
C ALA A 276 -17.16 -6.99 4.00
N GLY A 277 -16.95 -5.87 3.28
CA GLY A 277 -15.99 -5.75 2.19
C GLY A 277 -14.55 -6.04 2.62
N SER A 278 -14.16 -5.53 3.78
CA SER A 278 -12.82 -5.80 4.34
C SER A 278 -12.64 -7.27 4.73
N ALA A 279 -13.70 -7.92 5.27
CA ALA A 279 -13.66 -9.35 5.60
C ALA A 279 -13.53 -10.21 4.33
N VAL A 280 -14.29 -9.88 3.28
CA VAL A 280 -14.21 -10.56 1.98
C VAL A 280 -12.86 -10.32 1.32
N ALA A 281 -12.32 -9.10 1.39
CA ALA A 281 -10.98 -8.78 0.87
C ALA A 281 -9.87 -9.56 1.61
N ALA A 282 -10.01 -9.76 2.93
CA ALA A 282 -9.10 -10.58 3.72
C ALA A 282 -9.11 -12.04 3.24
N ALA A 283 -10.31 -12.63 3.08
CA ALA A 283 -10.46 -13.98 2.55
C ALA A 283 -9.87 -14.10 1.14
N GLY A 284 -10.16 -13.13 0.25
CA GLY A 284 -9.59 -13.04 -1.08
C GLY A 284 -8.05 -12.99 -1.06
N ALA A 285 -7.46 -12.17 -0.19
CA ALA A 285 -6.01 -12.04 -0.07
C ALA A 285 -5.34 -13.37 0.36
N ILE A 286 -5.95 -14.10 1.29
CA ILE A 286 -5.47 -15.42 1.71
C ILE A 286 -5.50 -16.39 0.53
N LEU A 287 -6.68 -16.55 -0.09
CA LEU A 287 -6.87 -17.46 -1.24
C LEU A 287 -5.93 -17.10 -2.38
N GLY A 288 -5.84 -15.81 -2.73
CA GLY A 288 -4.94 -15.31 -3.77
C GLY A 288 -3.48 -15.57 -3.45
N GLY A 289 -3.07 -15.47 -2.17
CA GLY A 289 -1.71 -15.79 -1.74
C GLY A 289 -1.35 -17.26 -1.92
N TYR A 290 -2.27 -18.18 -1.62
CA TYR A 290 -2.09 -19.60 -1.90
C TYR A 290 -2.01 -19.88 -3.40
N LEU A 291 -2.91 -19.29 -4.17
CA LEU A 291 -2.95 -19.48 -5.63
C LEU A 291 -1.74 -18.84 -6.33
N ASP A 292 -1.19 -17.74 -5.79
CA ASP A 292 0.02 -17.09 -6.31
C ASP A 292 1.22 -18.05 -6.33
N ASP A 293 1.40 -18.84 -5.27
CA ASP A 293 2.49 -19.80 -5.19
C ASP A 293 2.32 -20.95 -6.22
N TYR A 294 1.09 -21.21 -6.69
CA TYR A 294 0.77 -22.23 -7.69
C TYR A 294 0.79 -21.70 -9.12
N LEU A 295 0.06 -20.65 -9.39
CA LEU A 295 -0.19 -20.08 -10.71
C LEU A 295 0.83 -19.01 -11.08
N GLY A 296 1.45 -18.41 -10.07
CA GLY A 296 2.34 -17.26 -10.20
C GLY A 296 1.60 -15.92 -10.11
N PRO A 297 2.30 -14.85 -9.72
CA PRO A 297 1.69 -13.57 -9.38
C PRO A 297 1.01 -12.91 -10.58
N LYS A 298 1.55 -13.06 -11.79
CA LYS A 298 0.92 -12.47 -12.99
C LYS A 298 -0.47 -13.02 -13.24
N ALA A 299 -0.64 -14.35 -13.14
CA ALA A 299 -1.92 -14.98 -13.35
C ALA A 299 -2.97 -14.49 -12.33
N ILE A 300 -2.56 -14.37 -11.06
CA ILE A 300 -3.45 -13.88 -10.00
C ILE A 300 -3.85 -12.43 -10.24
N ILE A 301 -2.93 -11.56 -10.64
CA ILE A 301 -3.27 -10.17 -10.95
C ILE A 301 -4.25 -10.11 -12.12
N VAL A 302 -3.99 -10.85 -13.22
CA VAL A 302 -4.88 -10.88 -14.39
C VAL A 302 -6.27 -11.40 -14.03
N ILE A 303 -6.36 -12.54 -13.32
CA ILE A 303 -7.65 -13.11 -12.86
C ILE A 303 -8.39 -12.09 -12.00
N SER A 304 -7.69 -11.43 -11.08
CA SER A 304 -8.30 -10.44 -10.19
C SER A 304 -8.79 -9.22 -10.95
N LEU A 305 -8.01 -8.65 -11.88
CA LEU A 305 -8.44 -7.49 -12.66
C LEU A 305 -9.61 -7.82 -13.59
N VAL A 306 -9.60 -9.00 -14.22
CA VAL A 306 -10.74 -9.49 -15.01
C VAL A 306 -11.97 -9.69 -14.12
N GLY A 307 -11.82 -10.31 -12.94
CA GLY A 307 -12.89 -10.48 -11.97
C GLY A 307 -13.49 -9.15 -11.52
N ILE A 308 -12.65 -8.13 -11.30
CA ILE A 308 -13.09 -6.76 -10.98
C ILE A 308 -13.90 -6.15 -12.13
N ILE A 309 -13.43 -6.28 -13.37
CA ILE A 309 -14.13 -5.76 -14.54
C ILE A 309 -15.51 -6.41 -14.67
N LEU A 310 -15.56 -7.74 -14.57
CA LEU A 310 -16.82 -8.49 -14.64
C LEU A 310 -17.78 -8.16 -13.49
N ALA A 311 -17.27 -7.99 -12.27
CA ALA A 311 -18.08 -7.66 -11.10
C ALA A 311 -18.60 -6.21 -11.13
N ALA A 312 -17.84 -5.26 -11.69
CA ALA A 312 -18.26 -3.86 -11.75
C ALA A 312 -19.23 -3.57 -12.90
N THR A 313 -19.15 -4.32 -14.01
CA THR A 313 -19.96 -4.06 -15.21
C THR A 313 -21.48 -4.08 -14.95
N PRO A 314 -22.06 -5.03 -14.17
CA PRO A 314 -23.51 -5.04 -13.89
C PRO A 314 -24.00 -3.78 -13.17
N LEU A 315 -23.16 -3.11 -12.36
CA LEU A 315 -23.54 -1.89 -11.64
C LEU A 315 -23.92 -0.74 -12.58
N LEU A 316 -23.39 -0.73 -13.80
CA LEU A 316 -23.71 0.30 -14.80
C LEU A 316 -25.12 0.14 -15.40
N PHE A 317 -25.65 -1.09 -15.41
CA PHE A 317 -26.92 -1.41 -16.05
C PHE A 317 -28.05 -1.64 -15.06
N PHE A 318 -27.73 -2.07 -13.84
CA PHE A 318 -28.69 -2.42 -12.80
C PHE A 318 -28.36 -1.69 -11.50
N PRO A 319 -28.70 -0.38 -11.38
CA PRO A 319 -28.37 0.43 -10.20
C PRO A 319 -29.33 0.14 -9.03
N GLU A 320 -29.40 -1.10 -8.58
CA GLU A 320 -30.20 -1.55 -7.46
C GLU A 320 -29.33 -1.83 -6.22
N PRO A 321 -29.81 -1.54 -4.98
CA PRO A 321 -29.05 -1.79 -3.76
C PRO A 321 -28.59 -3.25 -3.60
N GLY A 322 -29.42 -4.22 -3.98
CA GLY A 322 -29.10 -5.65 -3.92
C GLY A 322 -27.96 -6.02 -4.88
N VAL A 323 -28.00 -5.49 -6.11
CA VAL A 323 -26.93 -5.69 -7.10
C VAL A 323 -25.63 -5.05 -6.63
N PHE A 324 -25.72 -3.85 -6.02
CA PHE A 324 -24.56 -3.19 -5.43
C PHE A 324 -23.88 -4.08 -4.37
N TRP A 325 -24.64 -4.63 -3.42
CA TRP A 325 -24.08 -5.49 -2.37
C TRP A 325 -23.30 -6.68 -2.95
N VAL A 326 -23.90 -7.41 -3.87
CA VAL A 326 -23.25 -8.58 -4.49
C VAL A 326 -22.01 -8.18 -5.28
N CYS A 327 -22.15 -7.21 -6.19
CA CYS A 327 -21.07 -6.79 -7.06
C CYS A 327 -19.91 -6.17 -6.29
N ALA A 328 -20.20 -5.31 -5.31
CA ALA A 328 -19.18 -4.64 -4.53
C ALA A 328 -18.44 -5.60 -3.58
N LEU A 329 -19.11 -6.61 -3.01
CA LEU A 329 -18.41 -7.66 -2.27
C LEU A 329 -17.52 -8.52 -3.18
N LEU A 330 -17.97 -8.83 -4.41
CA LEU A 330 -17.12 -9.50 -5.41
C LEU A 330 -15.91 -8.65 -5.80
N LEU A 331 -16.08 -7.33 -5.95
CA LEU A 331 -14.96 -6.42 -6.17
C LEU A 331 -13.94 -6.53 -5.02
N CYS A 332 -14.39 -6.48 -3.78
CA CYS A 332 -13.53 -6.63 -2.60
C CYS A 332 -12.78 -7.97 -2.58
N LEU A 333 -13.44 -9.06 -3.03
CA LEU A 333 -12.81 -10.39 -3.12
C LEU A 333 -11.57 -10.39 -4.01
N PHE A 334 -11.59 -9.65 -5.11
CA PHE A 334 -10.51 -9.62 -6.09
C PHE A 334 -9.45 -8.55 -5.80
N VAL A 335 -9.77 -7.49 -5.05
CA VAL A 335 -8.79 -6.43 -4.74
C VAL A 335 -7.67 -6.94 -3.85
N GLY A 336 -7.97 -7.75 -2.83
CA GLY A 336 -6.96 -8.33 -1.92
C GLY A 336 -5.88 -9.14 -2.65
N PRO A 337 -6.26 -10.13 -3.48
CA PRO A 337 -5.32 -10.90 -4.30
C PRO A 337 -4.50 -10.05 -5.25
N ALA A 338 -5.11 -9.08 -5.95
CA ALA A 338 -4.41 -8.21 -6.89
C ALA A 338 -3.29 -7.42 -6.20
N GLN A 339 -3.57 -6.87 -5.01
CA GLN A 339 -2.59 -6.13 -4.22
C GLN A 339 -1.47 -7.01 -3.68
N SER A 340 -1.83 -8.18 -3.14
CA SER A 340 -0.86 -9.15 -2.61
C SER A 340 0.07 -9.66 -3.72
N ALA A 341 -0.50 -10.10 -4.84
CA ALA A 341 0.26 -10.63 -5.98
C ALA A 341 1.12 -9.56 -6.68
N SER A 342 0.68 -8.30 -6.71
CA SER A 342 1.49 -7.19 -7.22
C SER A 342 2.78 -7.03 -6.43
N ARG A 343 2.70 -7.14 -5.11
CA ARG A 343 3.84 -7.07 -4.21
C ARG A 343 4.79 -8.27 -4.37
N THR A 344 4.26 -9.48 -4.49
CA THR A 344 5.08 -10.69 -4.72
C THR A 344 5.72 -10.70 -6.10
N PHE A 345 5.02 -10.16 -7.11
CA PHE A 345 5.60 -10.00 -8.45
C PHE A 345 6.86 -9.13 -8.40
N LEU A 346 6.76 -7.96 -7.76
CA LEU A 346 7.90 -7.06 -7.62
C LEU A 346 9.04 -7.68 -6.79
N ALA A 347 8.70 -8.34 -5.68
CA ALA A 347 9.66 -9.03 -4.83
C ALA A 347 10.45 -10.13 -5.58
N ARG A 348 9.76 -10.85 -6.51
CA ARG A 348 10.40 -11.87 -7.37
C ARG A 348 11.26 -11.28 -8.49
N LEU A 349 11.07 -10.01 -8.82
CA LEU A 349 11.89 -9.28 -9.81
C LEU A 349 13.09 -8.55 -9.18
N ALA A 350 13.08 -8.39 -7.86
CA ALA A 350 14.15 -7.69 -7.15
C ALA A 350 15.41 -8.54 -7.11
N ASP A 351 16.55 -7.94 -7.47
CA ASP A 351 17.85 -8.53 -7.18
C ASP A 351 18.14 -8.43 -5.67
N PRO A 352 18.80 -9.42 -5.06
CA PRO A 352 19.17 -9.37 -3.65
C PRO A 352 19.92 -8.08 -3.31
N GLY A 353 19.45 -7.35 -2.28
CA GLY A 353 20.02 -6.07 -1.84
C GLY A 353 19.55 -4.83 -2.61
N THR A 354 18.56 -4.95 -3.51
CA THR A 354 17.93 -3.82 -4.22
C THR A 354 16.43 -3.71 -3.95
N GLU A 355 15.92 -4.47 -2.99
CA GLU A 355 14.50 -4.58 -2.71
C GLU A 355 13.90 -3.23 -2.29
N GLY A 356 14.57 -2.49 -1.41
CA GLY A 356 14.10 -1.17 -0.96
C GLY A 356 14.08 -0.14 -2.08
N GLU A 357 15.08 -0.15 -2.97
CA GLU A 357 15.11 0.72 -4.15
C GLU A 357 13.93 0.44 -5.07
N LEU A 358 13.64 -0.84 -5.34
CA LEU A 358 12.53 -1.26 -6.20
C LEU A 358 11.16 -0.95 -5.58
N PHE A 359 10.98 -1.21 -4.29
CA PHE A 359 9.74 -0.85 -3.60
C PHE A 359 9.59 0.67 -3.44
N GLY A 360 10.70 1.42 -3.34
CA GLY A 360 10.69 2.88 -3.41
C GLY A 360 10.19 3.39 -4.77
N LEU A 361 10.67 2.81 -5.88
CA LEU A 361 10.17 3.10 -7.23
C LEU A 361 8.71 2.73 -7.40
N TYR A 362 8.28 1.61 -6.85
CA TYR A 362 6.90 1.15 -6.86
C TYR A 362 5.96 2.10 -6.11
N SER A 363 6.39 2.65 -4.99
CA SER A 363 5.67 3.69 -4.26
C SER A 363 5.57 4.99 -5.07
N THR A 364 6.69 5.43 -5.63
CA THR A 364 6.75 6.66 -6.43
C THR A 364 5.86 6.58 -7.66
N THR A 365 5.94 5.48 -8.42
CA THR A 365 5.09 5.31 -9.61
C THR A 365 3.61 5.24 -9.25
N GLY A 366 3.25 4.59 -8.12
CA GLY A 366 1.88 4.58 -7.62
C GLY A 366 1.38 5.97 -7.24
N ARG A 367 2.20 6.80 -6.60
CA ARG A 367 1.84 8.20 -6.30
C ARG A 367 1.73 9.06 -7.55
N ALA A 368 2.60 8.85 -8.53
CA ALA A 368 2.55 9.59 -9.79
C ALA A 368 1.27 9.33 -10.61
N THR A 369 0.59 8.22 -10.41
CA THR A 369 -0.66 7.86 -11.11
C THR A 369 -1.91 8.06 -10.27
N SER A 370 -1.81 8.38 -8.97
CA SER A 370 -2.94 8.42 -8.03
C SER A 370 -4.05 9.44 -8.34
N PHE A 371 -3.89 10.21 -9.40
CA PHE A 371 -4.91 11.14 -9.89
C PHE A 371 -5.80 10.54 -10.99
N LEU A 372 -5.44 9.40 -11.61
CA LEU A 372 -6.15 8.86 -12.78
C LEU A 372 -7.57 8.41 -12.43
N ALA A 373 -7.72 7.62 -11.36
CA ALA A 373 -9.03 7.13 -10.94
C ALA A 373 -9.97 8.25 -10.50
N PRO A 374 -9.58 9.21 -9.63
CA PRO A 374 -10.42 10.37 -9.31
C PRO A 374 -10.77 11.24 -10.53
N MET A 375 -9.79 11.48 -11.41
CA MET A 375 -9.99 12.29 -12.61
C MET A 375 -11.00 11.63 -13.56
N LEU A 376 -10.83 10.36 -13.88
CA LEU A 376 -11.74 9.65 -14.81
C LEU A 376 -13.10 9.39 -14.19
N PHE A 377 -13.17 9.13 -12.88
CA PHE A 377 -14.44 9.07 -12.16
C PHE A 377 -15.23 10.38 -12.33
N GLY A 378 -14.61 11.52 -11.99
CA GLY A 378 -15.24 12.83 -12.10
C GLY A 378 -15.60 13.21 -13.54
N LEU A 379 -14.73 12.89 -14.50
CA LEU A 379 -14.96 13.14 -15.92
C LEU A 379 -16.19 12.35 -16.44
N CYS A 380 -16.28 11.07 -16.15
CA CYS A 380 -17.42 10.25 -16.55
C CYS A 380 -18.73 10.73 -15.92
N VAL A 381 -18.70 11.09 -14.63
CA VAL A 381 -19.88 11.67 -13.94
C VAL A 381 -20.30 12.98 -14.62
N SER A 382 -19.36 13.87 -14.93
CA SER A 382 -19.69 15.18 -15.51
C SER A 382 -20.23 15.07 -16.97
N ILE A 383 -19.71 14.13 -17.76
CA ILE A 383 -20.16 13.94 -19.16
C ILE A 383 -21.51 13.22 -19.22
N MET A 384 -21.70 12.20 -18.37
CA MET A 384 -22.90 11.34 -18.43
C MET A 384 -24.02 11.80 -17.50
N GLY A 385 -23.81 12.81 -16.64
CA GLY A 385 -24.81 13.45 -15.79
C GLY A 385 -25.28 12.63 -14.59
N ALA A 386 -24.72 11.43 -14.33
CA ALA A 386 -25.11 10.60 -13.17
C ALA A 386 -23.86 10.00 -12.49
N GLN A 387 -23.91 9.94 -11.15
CA GLN A 387 -22.80 9.48 -10.32
C GLN A 387 -22.39 8.01 -10.59
N ILE A 388 -23.34 7.16 -10.98
CA ILE A 388 -23.08 5.75 -11.31
C ILE A 388 -22.03 5.60 -12.44
N TRP A 389 -21.97 6.54 -13.37
CA TRP A 389 -21.00 6.51 -14.47
C TRP A 389 -19.55 6.71 -14.01
N GLY A 390 -19.35 7.14 -12.76
CA GLY A 390 -18.02 7.13 -12.16
C GLY A 390 -17.39 5.73 -12.10
N VAL A 391 -18.23 4.67 -12.01
CA VAL A 391 -17.77 3.27 -12.10
C VAL A 391 -17.07 3.01 -13.43
N LEU A 392 -17.60 3.56 -14.55
CA LEU A 392 -16.96 3.45 -15.87
C LEU A 392 -15.56 4.08 -15.87
N GLY A 393 -15.40 5.24 -15.23
CA GLY A 393 -14.09 5.88 -15.08
C GLY A 393 -13.06 4.99 -14.36
N ILE A 394 -13.46 4.35 -13.26
CA ILE A 394 -12.61 3.38 -12.55
C ILE A 394 -12.30 2.17 -13.43
N LEU A 395 -13.30 1.63 -14.14
CA LEU A 395 -13.12 0.49 -15.06
C LEU A 395 -12.12 0.80 -16.16
N ILE A 396 -12.14 2.00 -16.73
CA ILE A 396 -11.16 2.43 -17.75
C ILE A 396 -9.74 2.34 -17.19
N VAL A 397 -9.51 2.79 -15.95
CA VAL A 397 -8.18 2.70 -15.30
C VAL A 397 -7.77 1.24 -15.08
N VAL A 398 -8.69 0.40 -14.61
CA VAL A 398 -8.41 -1.03 -14.37
C VAL A 398 -8.10 -1.75 -15.68
N VAL A 399 -8.88 -1.51 -16.74
CA VAL A 399 -8.67 -2.07 -18.08
C VAL A 399 -7.33 -1.60 -18.66
N ALA A 400 -7.04 -0.30 -18.57
CA ALA A 400 -5.75 0.23 -19.01
C ALA A 400 -4.58 -0.44 -18.28
N GLY A 401 -4.68 -0.58 -16.96
CA GLY A 401 -3.68 -1.29 -16.15
C GLY A 401 -3.54 -2.77 -16.54
N LEU A 402 -4.65 -3.45 -16.83
CA LEU A 402 -4.65 -4.83 -17.33
C LEU A 402 -3.95 -4.93 -18.68
N LEU A 403 -4.30 -4.07 -19.65
CA LEU A 403 -3.69 -4.06 -20.97
C LEU A 403 -2.18 -3.80 -20.91
N LEU A 404 -1.75 -2.88 -20.05
CA LEU A 404 -0.33 -2.62 -19.80
C LEU A 404 0.40 -3.80 -19.15
N LEU A 405 -0.31 -4.64 -18.37
CA LEU A 405 0.27 -5.80 -17.72
C LEU A 405 0.42 -7.00 -18.68
N LEU A 406 -0.43 -7.14 -19.69
CA LEU A 406 -0.42 -8.31 -20.58
C LEU A 406 0.95 -8.59 -21.22
N PRO A 407 1.68 -7.60 -21.79
CA PRO A 407 2.99 -7.83 -22.40
C PRO A 407 4.11 -8.12 -21.38
N VAL A 408 3.89 -7.88 -20.09
CA VAL A 408 4.90 -8.10 -19.05
C VAL A 408 5.15 -9.60 -18.89
N LYS A 409 6.39 -10.04 -19.08
CA LYS A 409 6.79 -11.44 -18.87
C LYS A 409 7.18 -11.64 -17.42
N ALA A 410 6.40 -12.43 -16.69
CA ALA A 410 6.76 -12.85 -15.33
C ALA A 410 7.70 -14.07 -15.37
N PRO A 411 8.60 -14.22 -14.40
CA PRO A 411 9.23 -15.51 -14.15
C PRO A 411 8.12 -16.50 -13.77
N GLY A 412 7.78 -17.38 -14.69
CA GLY A 412 6.67 -18.33 -14.53
C GLY A 412 6.96 -19.37 -13.44
N PRO A 413 5.93 -19.99 -12.85
CA PRO A 413 6.07 -21.09 -11.87
C PRO A 413 6.88 -22.27 -12.43
N LEU A 414 6.85 -22.46 -13.74
CA LEU A 414 7.64 -23.50 -14.42
C LEU A 414 9.15 -23.23 -14.38
N ARG A 415 9.61 -21.98 -14.40
CA ARG A 415 11.04 -21.64 -14.26
C ARG A 415 11.53 -21.86 -12.83
N VAL A 416 10.69 -21.56 -11.84
CA VAL A 416 11.01 -21.84 -10.43
C VAL A 416 11.11 -23.37 -10.21
N ARG A 417 10.21 -24.17 -10.80
CA ARG A 417 10.26 -25.64 -10.75
C ARG A 417 11.48 -26.20 -11.50
N ALA A 418 11.84 -25.62 -12.63
CA ALA A 418 13.02 -26.01 -13.41
C ALA A 418 14.32 -25.66 -12.66
N ALA A 419 14.44 -24.46 -12.15
CA ALA A 419 15.57 -24.01 -11.34
C ALA A 419 15.74 -24.88 -10.07
N ARG A 420 14.65 -25.24 -9.41
CA ARG A 420 14.65 -26.14 -8.24
C ARG A 420 15.05 -27.58 -8.58
N ARG A 421 14.64 -28.10 -9.75
CA ARG A 421 15.09 -29.42 -10.24
C ARG A 421 16.58 -29.39 -10.54
N GLU A 422 17.07 -28.30 -11.08
CA GLU A 422 18.48 -28.13 -11.40
C GLU A 422 19.34 -27.97 -10.13
N GLN A 423 18.85 -27.18 -9.15
CA GLN A 423 19.48 -27.07 -7.84
C GLN A 423 19.54 -28.43 -7.12
N LYS A 424 18.41 -29.15 -7.04
CA LYS A 424 18.38 -30.50 -6.47
C LYS A 424 19.28 -31.53 -7.20
N ARG A 425 19.47 -31.37 -8.52
CA ARG A 425 20.43 -32.18 -9.27
C ARG A 425 21.87 -31.83 -8.92
N ARG A 426 22.19 -30.55 -8.77
CA ARG A 426 23.52 -30.08 -8.34
C ARG A 426 23.84 -30.54 -6.92
N ASP A 427 22.89 -30.40 -6.00
CA ASP A 427 23.05 -30.82 -4.61
C ASP A 427 23.22 -32.36 -4.49
N LYS A 428 22.54 -33.13 -5.35
CA LYS A 428 22.74 -34.59 -5.44
C LYS A 428 24.05 -35.03 -6.13
N ALA A 429 24.59 -34.17 -6.98
CA ALA A 429 25.88 -34.45 -7.64
C ALA A 429 27.09 -34.04 -6.79
N ALA A 430 26.84 -33.22 -5.74
CA ALA A 430 27.84 -32.80 -4.78
C ALA A 430 27.91 -33.68 -3.51
N GLN A 431 26.95 -34.58 -3.33
CA GLN A 431 26.95 -35.67 -2.33
C GLN A 431 27.50 -36.96 -2.95
#